data_02760d3bdc9190f4fc9651b3d5fb4db2
#
_entry.id   02760d3bdc9190f4fc9651b3d5fb4db2
#
_cell.length_a   1.000
_cell.length_b   1.000
_cell.length_c   1.000
_cell.angle_alpha   90.00
_cell.angle_beta   90.00
_cell.angle_gamma   90.00
#
_symmetry.space_group_name_H-M   'P 1'
#
loop_
_entity.id
_entity.type
_entity.pdbx_description
1 polymer ?
#
loop_
_entity_poly.entity_id
_entity_poly.type
_entity_poly.pdbx_seq_one_letter_code
_entity_poly.pdbx_strand_id
1 'polypeptide(L)'
;MEEKTAAEVAQIFTAAGDSVALINGGKPEWETEDEWKETAKRNVEHLEIIKDYKKLDETTSIWTTENFTAIDKAIVDGKKIYS
;
A
#
# COMPACT_ATOMS: atom_id res chain seq x y z
N MET A 1 9.41 10.91 -17.81
CA MET A 1 8.65 10.00 -16.94
C MET A 1 7.52 9.37 -17.74
N GLU A 2 7.32 8.08 -17.58
CA GLU A 2 6.29 7.39 -18.34
C GLU A 2 4.89 7.70 -17.80
N GLU A 3 3.96 7.88 -18.71
CA GLU A 3 2.57 8.07 -18.36
C GLU A 3 1.95 6.72 -17.94
N LYS A 4 1.16 6.75 -16.87
CA LYS A 4 0.45 5.56 -16.45
C LYS A 4 -0.86 5.43 -17.22
N THR A 5 -1.06 4.26 -17.82
CA THR A 5 -2.31 3.96 -18.50
C THR A 5 -3.43 3.72 -17.50
N ALA A 6 -4.67 3.75 -17.97
CA ALA A 6 -5.81 3.43 -17.09
C ALA A 6 -5.70 2.02 -16.49
N ALA A 7 -5.19 1.06 -17.27
CA ALA A 7 -5.00 -0.31 -16.79
C ALA A 7 -3.95 -0.37 -15.68
N GLU A 8 -2.83 0.36 -15.85
CA GLU A 8 -1.79 0.42 -14.82
C GLU A 8 -2.30 1.06 -13.54
N VAL A 9 -3.05 2.16 -13.65
CA VAL A 9 -3.67 2.80 -12.49
C VAL A 9 -4.62 1.85 -11.77
N ALA A 10 -5.44 1.11 -12.50
CA ALA A 10 -6.35 0.12 -11.93
C ALA A 10 -5.60 -0.97 -11.17
N GLN A 11 -4.48 -1.44 -11.72
CA GLN A 11 -3.63 -2.44 -11.05
C GLN A 11 -3.02 -1.88 -9.77
N ILE A 12 -2.58 -0.63 -9.79
CA ILE A 12 -2.03 0.04 -8.61
C ILE A 12 -3.09 0.16 -7.51
N PHE A 13 -4.32 0.54 -7.86
CA PHE A 13 -5.41 0.62 -6.90
C PHE A 13 -5.71 -0.76 -6.29
N THR A 14 -5.75 -1.82 -7.12
CA THR A 14 -5.98 -3.18 -6.63
C THR A 14 -4.88 -3.61 -5.68
N ALA A 15 -3.62 -3.41 -6.06
CA ALA A 15 -2.48 -3.80 -5.24
C ALA A 15 -2.46 -3.04 -3.91
N ALA A 16 -2.77 -1.74 -3.93
CA ALA A 16 -2.83 -0.93 -2.72
C ALA A 16 -3.95 -1.44 -1.79
N GLY A 17 -5.12 -1.72 -2.35
CA GLY A 17 -6.24 -2.27 -1.59
C GLY A 17 -5.90 -3.60 -0.93
N ASP A 18 -5.22 -4.48 -1.67
CA ASP A 18 -4.78 -5.77 -1.16
C ASP A 18 -3.79 -5.60 0.00
N SER A 19 -2.83 -4.69 -0.13
CA SER A 19 -1.84 -4.42 0.92
C SER A 19 -2.50 -3.85 2.17
N VAL A 20 -3.42 -2.90 2.01
CA VAL A 20 -4.17 -2.33 3.12
C VAL A 20 -5.00 -3.39 3.82
N ALA A 21 -5.72 -4.22 3.06
CA ALA A 21 -6.56 -5.28 3.61
C ALA A 21 -5.72 -6.32 4.36
N LEU A 22 -4.56 -6.65 3.84
CA LEU A 22 -3.66 -7.63 4.46
C LEU A 22 -3.16 -7.14 5.81
N ILE A 23 -2.75 -5.88 5.90
CA ILE A 23 -2.29 -5.28 7.15
C ILE A 23 -3.45 -5.19 8.16
N ASN A 24 -4.63 -4.76 7.71
CA ASN A 24 -5.80 -4.63 8.56
C ASN A 24 -6.33 -5.98 9.07
N GLY A 25 -6.13 -7.04 8.29
CA GLY A 25 -6.58 -8.39 8.65
C GLY A 25 -5.78 -9.04 9.76
N GLY A 26 -4.56 -8.57 9.97
CA GLY A 26 -3.69 -9.11 11.00
C GLY A 26 -3.02 -10.42 10.61
N LYS A 27 -2.25 -10.97 11.55
CA LYS A 27 -1.47 -12.18 11.34
C LYS A 27 -2.36 -13.38 11.01
N PRO A 28 -2.14 -14.03 9.84
CA PRO A 28 -2.88 -15.26 9.53
C PRO A 28 -2.34 -16.44 10.35
N GLU A 29 -3.16 -17.47 10.49
CA GLU A 29 -2.80 -18.65 11.28
C GLU A 29 -1.61 -19.43 10.71
N TRP A 30 -1.43 -19.37 9.39
CA TRP A 30 -0.36 -20.11 8.71
C TRP A 30 0.99 -19.40 8.72
N GLU A 31 1.07 -18.18 9.23
CA GLU A 31 2.33 -17.46 9.34
C GLU A 31 2.82 -17.41 10.79
N THR A 32 4.14 -17.52 10.96
CA THR A 32 4.76 -17.24 12.26
C THR A 32 4.82 -15.74 12.48
N GLU A 33 5.14 -15.31 13.69
CA GLU A 33 5.30 -13.88 13.98
C GLU A 33 6.41 -13.25 13.12
N ASP A 34 7.52 -13.96 12.92
CA ASP A 34 8.62 -13.46 12.10
C ASP A 34 8.20 -13.34 10.64
N GLU A 35 7.47 -14.32 10.12
CA GLU A 35 6.93 -14.27 8.76
C GLU A 35 5.95 -13.11 8.61
N TRP A 36 5.10 -12.91 9.61
CA TRP A 36 4.14 -11.82 9.59
C TRP A 36 4.83 -10.46 9.59
N LYS A 37 5.90 -10.29 10.38
CA LYS A 37 6.68 -9.05 10.38
C LYS A 37 7.28 -8.77 9.01
N GLU A 38 7.80 -9.79 8.32
CA GLU A 38 8.31 -9.65 6.97
C GLU A 38 7.22 -9.28 5.98
N THR A 39 6.06 -9.92 6.09
CA THR A 39 4.91 -9.63 5.23
C THR A 39 4.45 -8.19 5.42
N ALA A 40 4.32 -7.75 6.66
CA ALA A 40 3.91 -6.38 6.97
C ALA A 40 4.92 -5.37 6.44
N LYS A 41 6.20 -5.63 6.61
CA LYS A 41 7.26 -4.75 6.14
C LYS A 41 7.20 -4.57 4.62
N ARG A 42 7.07 -5.67 3.87
CA ARG A 42 6.99 -5.60 2.41
C ARG A 42 5.77 -4.81 1.95
N ASN A 43 4.64 -5.00 2.61
CA ASN A 43 3.42 -4.28 2.25
C ASN A 43 3.50 -2.79 2.60
N VAL A 44 4.12 -2.44 3.74
CA VAL A 44 4.36 -1.05 4.10
C VAL A 44 5.28 -0.37 3.08
N GLU A 45 6.39 -1.01 2.72
CA GLU A 45 7.32 -0.48 1.74
C GLU A 45 6.64 -0.26 0.39
N HIS A 46 5.80 -1.21 -0.03
CA HIS A 46 5.02 -1.10 -1.26
C HIS A 46 4.09 0.11 -1.20
N LEU A 47 3.36 0.29 -0.12
CA LEU A 47 2.46 1.42 0.05
C LEU A 47 3.21 2.76 0.07
N GLU A 48 4.37 2.81 0.70
CA GLU A 48 5.19 4.02 0.74
C GLU A 48 5.67 4.44 -0.65
N ILE A 49 5.94 3.47 -1.51
CA ILE A 49 6.35 3.74 -2.89
C ILE A 49 5.17 4.26 -3.71
N ILE A 50 4.05 3.54 -3.69
CA ILE A 50 2.94 3.84 -4.59
C ILE A 50 2.15 5.08 -4.17
N LYS A 51 2.21 5.49 -2.92
CA LYS A 51 1.45 6.67 -2.48
C LYS A 51 1.94 7.95 -3.16
N ASP A 52 3.16 7.95 -3.68
CA ASP A 52 3.73 9.11 -4.37
C ASP A 52 3.48 9.11 -5.88
N TYR A 53 2.80 8.10 -6.41
CA TYR A 53 2.51 8.03 -7.83
C TYR A 53 1.60 9.16 -8.27
N LYS A 54 1.88 9.70 -9.47
CA LYS A 54 1.14 10.82 -10.05
C LYS A 54 0.39 10.37 -11.29
N LYS A 55 -0.61 11.14 -11.66
CA LYS A 55 -1.32 10.98 -12.92
C LYS A 55 -0.43 11.44 -14.08
N LEU A 56 -0.95 11.35 -15.29
CA LEU A 56 -0.22 11.68 -16.51
C LEU A 56 0.38 13.09 -16.51
N ASP A 57 -0.25 14.03 -15.79
CA ASP A 57 0.27 15.40 -15.69
C ASP A 57 1.47 15.55 -14.74
N GLU A 58 1.86 14.45 -14.08
CA GLU A 58 2.98 14.38 -13.15
C GLU A 58 2.86 15.28 -11.91
N THR A 59 1.75 16.00 -11.78
CA THR A 59 1.53 16.90 -10.66
C THR A 59 0.37 16.46 -9.78
N THR A 60 -0.63 15.80 -10.38
CA THR A 60 -1.81 15.35 -9.64
C THR A 60 -1.64 13.92 -9.18
N SER A 61 -1.80 13.69 -7.88
CA SER A 61 -1.75 12.34 -7.34
C SER A 61 -2.86 11.47 -7.97
N ILE A 62 -2.58 10.17 -8.12
CA ILE A 62 -3.60 9.22 -8.54
C ILE A 62 -4.59 8.92 -7.41
N TRP A 63 -4.27 9.32 -6.18
CA TRP A 63 -5.05 8.99 -4.99
C TRP A 63 -5.96 10.13 -4.58
N THR A 64 -7.15 9.78 -4.06
CA THR A 64 -8.03 10.75 -3.42
C THR A 64 -7.55 10.97 -1.98
N THR A 65 -8.11 11.98 -1.29
CA THR A 65 -7.82 12.21 0.12
C THR A 65 -8.18 10.99 0.97
N GLU A 66 -9.30 10.34 0.66
CA GLU A 66 -9.72 9.12 1.36
C GLU A 66 -8.73 7.99 1.16
N ASN A 67 -8.22 7.82 -0.06
CA ASN A 67 -7.20 6.82 -0.34
C ASN A 67 -5.93 7.08 0.47
N PHE A 68 -5.46 8.33 0.51
CA PHE A 68 -4.29 8.70 1.29
C PHE A 68 -4.49 8.38 2.77
N THR A 69 -5.66 8.68 3.32
CA THR A 69 -5.95 8.40 4.73
C THR A 69 -5.85 6.90 5.00
N ALA A 70 -6.43 6.07 4.14
CA ALA A 70 -6.39 4.61 4.30
C ALA A 70 -4.96 4.06 4.16
N ILE A 71 -4.21 4.56 3.17
CA ILE A 71 -2.84 4.14 2.93
C ILE A 71 -1.94 4.53 4.11
N ASP A 72 -2.03 5.77 4.57
CA ASP A 72 -1.23 6.25 5.69
C ASP A 72 -1.53 5.48 6.97
N LYS A 73 -2.81 5.20 7.23
CA LYS A 73 -3.20 4.39 8.39
C LYS A 73 -2.59 2.99 8.31
N ALA A 74 -2.65 2.37 7.15
CA ALA A 74 -2.08 1.04 6.95
C ALA A 74 -0.56 1.06 7.14
N ILE A 75 0.12 2.10 6.66
CA ILE A 75 1.56 2.26 6.85
C ILE A 75 1.89 2.36 8.34
N VAL A 76 1.18 3.20 9.08
CA VAL A 76 1.39 3.37 10.52
C VAL A 76 1.14 2.05 11.26
N ASP A 77 0.03 1.40 10.97
CA ASP A 77 -0.33 0.13 11.62
C ASP A 77 0.68 -0.96 11.28
N GLY A 78 1.10 -1.02 10.01
CA GLY A 78 2.10 -1.99 9.57
C GLY A 78 3.44 -1.79 10.25
N LYS A 79 3.88 -0.54 10.42
CA LYS A 79 5.14 -0.24 11.10
C LYS A 79 5.12 -0.70 12.56
N LYS A 80 3.97 -0.65 13.21
CA LYS A 80 3.84 -1.16 14.58
C LYS A 80 4.03 -2.67 14.66
N ILE A 81 3.72 -3.38 13.57
CA ILE A 81 3.83 -4.83 13.54
C ILE A 81 5.29 -5.28 13.57
N TYR A 82 6.16 -4.61 12.82
CA TYR A 82 7.55 -5.03 12.68
C TYR A 82 8.57 -4.13 13.36
N SER A 83 8.13 -3.08 14.01
CA SER A 83 9.05 -2.17 14.71
C SER A 83 9.33 -2.63 16.15
#